data_c9aa94a90155569db26067d199bc3d0b
#
_entry.id   c9aa94a90155569db26067d199bc3d0b
#
_cell.length_a   1.000
_cell.length_b   1.000
_cell.length_c   1.000
_cell.angle_alpha   90.00
_cell.angle_beta   90.00
_cell.angle_gamma   90.00
#
_symmetry.space_group_name_H-M   'P 1'
#
loop_
_entity.id
_entity.type
_entity.pdbx_description
1 polymer ?
#
loop_
_entity_poly.entity_id
_entity_poly.type
_entity_poly.pdbx_seq_one_letter_code
_entity_poly.pdbx_strand_id
1 'polypeptide(L)'
;MLQHERSAGAVQPEYHRATPECPQPQRWSMIDSMTAEVEVLEFIATLVTTLKPRLVVETGSFLGVSTEWIARGLERNGPLPDGSRAKIISCEFDPVVYAKAKARLESSPLAPWIELRNESSLEMHVEGAIDLFFSDSDLDIREAEVKRFLPQINPHGIILMHDASSHLKTVRDAALKMEAEGLLSVVLLPTPRGLVIAQPRANRT
;
A
#
# COMPACT_ATOMS: atom_id res chain seq x y z
N MET A 1 -22.40 8.06 2.85
CA MET A 1 -22.09 8.37 1.44
C MET A 1 -21.18 9.60 1.46
N LEU A 2 -19.86 9.41 1.48
CA LEU A 2 -18.91 10.53 1.40
C LEU A 2 -18.95 11.05 -0.03
N GLN A 3 -19.44 12.30 -0.20
CA GLN A 3 -19.21 13.02 -1.45
C GLN A 3 -17.71 13.27 -1.54
N HIS A 4 -17.03 12.49 -2.38
CA HIS A 4 -15.66 12.80 -2.74
C HIS A 4 -15.69 14.07 -3.59
N GLU A 5 -15.25 15.18 -3.03
CA GLU A 5 -14.94 16.36 -3.82
C GLU A 5 -13.86 15.95 -4.81
N ARG A 6 -14.24 15.82 -6.06
CA ARG A 6 -13.31 15.62 -7.17
C ARG A 6 -12.45 16.87 -7.23
N SER A 7 -11.21 16.79 -6.75
CA SER A 7 -10.26 17.88 -6.95
C SER A 7 -9.91 17.93 -8.45
N ALA A 8 -10.65 18.74 -9.17
CA ALA A 8 -10.38 19.00 -10.57
C ALA A 8 -9.10 19.85 -10.64
N GLY A 9 -7.92 19.24 -10.70
CA GLY A 9 -6.79 20.02 -11.07
C GLY A 9 -5.37 19.61 -10.74
N ALA A 10 -5.14 18.55 -10.01
CA ALA A 10 -3.78 18.21 -9.56
C ALA A 10 -3.23 16.88 -10.11
N VAL A 11 -3.73 16.41 -11.22
CA VAL A 11 -3.18 15.22 -11.88
C VAL A 11 -1.85 15.58 -12.52
N GLN A 12 -0.77 14.95 -12.09
CA GLN A 12 0.50 15.06 -12.78
C GLN A 12 0.42 14.25 -14.07
N PRO A 13 0.62 14.88 -15.25
CA PRO A 13 0.41 14.22 -16.56
C PRO A 13 1.24 12.96 -16.75
N GLU A 14 2.43 12.89 -16.15
CA GLU A 14 3.30 11.73 -16.23
C GLU A 14 2.76 10.47 -15.55
N TYR A 15 1.95 10.61 -14.51
CA TYR A 15 1.36 9.48 -13.77
C TYR A 15 0.02 9.03 -14.32
N HIS A 16 -0.65 9.90 -15.08
CA HIS A 16 -1.98 9.64 -15.62
C HIS A 16 -2.01 9.56 -17.15
N ARG A 17 -0.91 9.15 -17.75
CA ARG A 17 -0.89 8.86 -19.19
C ARG A 17 -1.69 7.62 -19.49
N ALA A 18 -2.44 7.68 -20.62
CA ALA A 18 -3.05 6.49 -21.16
C ALA A 18 -1.98 5.44 -21.52
N THR A 19 -2.21 4.23 -21.09
CA THR A 19 -1.39 3.05 -21.43
C THR A 19 -2.26 2.04 -22.16
N PRO A 20 -1.68 1.02 -22.83
CA PRO A 20 -2.47 -0.05 -23.42
C PRO A 20 -3.37 -0.75 -22.42
N GLU A 21 -2.92 -0.87 -21.16
CA GLU A 21 -3.65 -1.51 -20.07
C GLU A 21 -4.73 -0.59 -19.47
N CYS A 22 -4.48 0.72 -19.45
CA CYS A 22 -5.40 1.73 -18.92
C CYS A 22 -5.57 2.89 -19.91
N PRO A 23 -6.40 2.69 -20.97
CA PRO A 23 -6.56 3.67 -22.05
C PRO A 23 -7.38 4.90 -21.66
N GLN A 24 -8.09 4.86 -20.52
CA GLN A 24 -8.96 5.94 -20.05
C GLN A 24 -8.68 6.31 -18.59
N PRO A 25 -7.47 6.80 -18.26
CA PRO A 25 -7.06 7.07 -16.87
C PRO A 25 -7.93 8.14 -16.19
N GLN A 26 -8.60 9.01 -16.95
CA GLN A 26 -9.52 10.02 -16.42
C GLN A 26 -10.79 9.44 -15.76
N ARG A 27 -11.01 8.14 -15.82
CA ARG A 27 -12.12 7.47 -15.12
C ARG A 27 -11.84 7.24 -13.64
N TRP A 28 -10.58 7.36 -13.22
CA TRP A 28 -10.17 7.22 -11.83
C TRP A 28 -10.16 8.57 -11.12
N SER A 29 -10.40 8.54 -9.82
CA SER A 29 -10.46 9.72 -8.97
C SER A 29 -9.15 9.89 -8.19
N MET A 30 -8.68 11.14 -8.05
CA MET A 30 -7.49 11.49 -7.28
C MET A 30 -7.84 12.44 -6.15
N ILE A 31 -7.18 12.28 -4.99
CA ILE A 31 -7.24 13.22 -3.88
C ILE A 31 -6.19 14.32 -4.08
N ASP A 32 -4.98 13.89 -4.48
CA ASP A 32 -3.85 14.74 -4.81
C ASP A 32 -2.94 14.02 -5.84
N SER A 33 -1.82 14.64 -6.20
CA SER A 33 -0.91 14.09 -7.22
C SER A 33 -0.01 12.95 -6.73
N MET A 34 0.08 12.72 -5.43
CA MET A 34 1.00 11.74 -4.82
C MET A 34 0.29 10.52 -4.24
N THR A 35 -0.91 10.72 -3.71
CA THR A 35 -1.71 9.65 -3.13
C THR A 35 -2.21 8.70 -4.22
N ALA A 36 -2.37 7.42 -3.91
CA ALA A 36 -2.97 6.43 -4.79
C ALA A 36 -4.40 6.83 -5.21
N GLU A 37 -4.86 6.31 -6.35
CA GLU A 37 -6.21 6.54 -6.85
C GLU A 37 -7.26 6.12 -5.81
N VAL A 38 -8.35 6.86 -5.72
CA VAL A 38 -9.42 6.59 -4.74
C VAL A 38 -9.94 5.16 -4.86
N GLU A 39 -10.11 4.67 -6.08
CA GLU A 39 -10.57 3.30 -6.36
C GLU A 39 -9.55 2.25 -5.92
N VAL A 40 -8.24 2.57 -5.95
CA VAL A 40 -7.19 1.71 -5.38
C VAL A 40 -7.28 1.71 -3.86
N LEU A 41 -7.49 2.87 -3.23
CA LEU A 41 -7.67 2.97 -1.78
C LEU A 41 -8.92 2.20 -1.31
N GLU A 42 -10.05 2.30 -2.03
CA GLU A 42 -11.27 1.53 -1.78
C GLU A 42 -11.02 0.03 -1.92
N PHE A 43 -10.29 -0.38 -2.96
CA PHE A 43 -9.90 -1.77 -3.16
C PHE A 43 -9.06 -2.27 -1.99
N ILE A 44 -8.04 -1.52 -1.55
CA ILE A 44 -7.18 -1.90 -0.40
C ILE A 44 -8.01 -2.04 0.87
N ALA A 45 -8.88 -1.08 1.18
CA ALA A 45 -9.76 -1.15 2.35
C ALA A 45 -10.70 -2.37 2.30
N THR A 46 -11.23 -2.69 1.12
CA THR A 46 -12.08 -3.88 0.89
C THR A 46 -11.27 -5.17 1.06
N LEU A 47 -10.05 -5.20 0.54
CA LEU A 47 -9.15 -6.33 0.70
C LEU A 47 -8.82 -6.58 2.17
N VAL A 48 -8.50 -5.53 2.93
CA VAL A 48 -8.30 -5.61 4.39
C VAL A 48 -9.54 -6.16 5.09
N THR A 49 -10.72 -5.67 4.73
CA THR A 49 -11.99 -6.17 5.30
C THR A 49 -12.22 -7.65 4.98
N THR A 50 -11.80 -8.10 3.81
CA THR A 50 -11.96 -9.49 3.35
C THR A 50 -10.96 -10.44 3.99
N LEU A 51 -9.68 -10.05 4.02
CA LEU A 51 -8.57 -10.87 4.54
C LEU A 51 -8.55 -10.94 6.07
N LYS A 52 -9.06 -9.91 6.76
CA LYS A 52 -9.04 -9.78 8.23
C LYS A 52 -7.61 -9.92 8.80
N PRO A 53 -6.64 -9.15 8.27
CA PRO A 53 -5.25 -9.23 8.69
C PRO A 53 -5.11 -8.84 10.17
N ARG A 54 -4.16 -9.46 10.87
CA ARG A 54 -3.74 -9.04 12.22
C ARG A 54 -2.74 -7.90 12.13
N LEU A 55 -1.83 -7.97 11.17
CA LEU A 55 -0.78 -7.01 10.95
C LEU A 55 -0.70 -6.62 9.48
N VAL A 56 -0.84 -5.31 9.26
CA VAL A 56 -0.55 -4.67 7.98
C VAL A 56 0.72 -3.83 8.13
N VAL A 57 1.59 -3.88 7.13
CA VAL A 57 2.76 -3.01 7.05
C VAL A 57 2.66 -2.18 5.78
N GLU A 58 2.90 -0.89 5.90
CA GLU A 58 2.94 0.08 4.80
C GLU A 58 4.28 0.81 4.81
N THR A 59 4.86 0.99 3.62
CA THR A 59 6.04 1.84 3.41
C THR A 59 5.69 3.02 2.53
N GLY A 60 6.07 4.24 2.97
CA GLY A 60 5.72 5.49 2.28
C GLY A 60 4.31 5.98 2.62
N SER A 61 4.09 6.36 3.89
CA SER A 61 2.77 6.88 4.31
C SER A 61 2.40 8.21 3.67
N PHE A 62 3.38 8.99 3.22
CA PHE A 62 3.19 10.36 2.78
C PHE A 62 2.33 11.15 3.79
N LEU A 63 1.15 11.65 3.41
CA LEU A 63 0.24 12.35 4.31
C LEU A 63 -0.72 11.41 5.09
N GLY A 64 -0.53 10.09 5.03
CA GLY A 64 -1.29 9.10 5.78
C GLY A 64 -2.68 8.80 5.23
N VAL A 65 -2.95 9.10 3.95
CA VAL A 65 -4.27 8.85 3.35
C VAL A 65 -4.50 7.35 3.19
N SER A 66 -3.59 6.63 2.56
CA SER A 66 -3.65 5.16 2.40
C SER A 66 -3.67 4.46 3.75
N THR A 67 -2.84 4.93 4.71
CA THR A 67 -2.82 4.46 6.10
C THR A 67 -4.22 4.52 6.73
N GLU A 68 -4.93 5.64 6.54
CA GLU A 68 -6.28 5.82 7.08
C GLU A 68 -7.32 4.90 6.39
N TRP A 69 -7.21 4.67 5.08
CA TRP A 69 -8.09 3.72 4.39
C TRP A 69 -7.87 2.28 4.84
N ILE A 70 -6.62 1.89 5.06
CA ILE A 70 -6.26 0.57 5.63
C ILE A 70 -6.82 0.44 7.04
N ALA A 71 -6.60 1.44 7.90
CA ALA A 71 -7.10 1.46 9.27
C ALA A 71 -8.63 1.37 9.34
N ARG A 72 -9.35 1.99 8.40
CA ARG A 72 -10.81 1.86 8.28
C ARG A 72 -11.25 0.43 7.98
N GLY A 73 -10.50 -0.29 7.15
CA GLY A 73 -10.73 -1.72 6.91
C GLY A 73 -10.52 -2.55 8.18
N LEU A 74 -9.48 -2.24 8.96
CA LEU A 74 -9.20 -2.91 10.23
C LEU A 74 -10.27 -2.62 11.28
N GLU A 75 -10.72 -1.38 11.41
CA GLU A 75 -11.81 -0.99 12.30
C GLU A 75 -13.09 -1.80 12.01
N ARG A 76 -13.46 -1.89 10.73
CA ARG A 76 -14.66 -2.65 10.30
C ARG A 76 -14.58 -4.14 10.63
N ASN A 77 -13.39 -4.70 10.73
CA ASN A 77 -13.20 -6.09 11.14
C ASN A 77 -13.44 -6.32 12.64
N GLY A 78 -13.38 -5.26 13.45
CA GLY A 78 -13.52 -5.35 14.90
C GLY A 78 -12.29 -5.96 15.60
N PRO A 79 -12.43 -6.35 16.87
CA PRO A 79 -11.35 -6.95 17.63
C PRO A 79 -11.03 -8.37 17.14
N LEU A 80 -9.79 -8.77 17.36
CA LEU A 80 -9.33 -10.14 17.11
C LEU A 80 -9.95 -11.12 18.12
N PRO A 81 -9.92 -12.44 17.83
CA PRO A 81 -10.50 -13.44 18.75
C PRO A 81 -9.93 -13.43 20.17
N ASP A 82 -8.71 -12.94 20.36
CA ASP A 82 -8.05 -12.78 21.65
C ASP A 82 -8.37 -11.44 22.34
N GLY A 83 -9.25 -10.64 21.77
CA GLY A 83 -9.64 -9.32 22.26
C GLY A 83 -8.66 -8.19 21.92
N SER A 84 -7.51 -8.48 21.31
CA SER A 84 -6.57 -7.49 20.84
C SER A 84 -7.07 -6.80 19.55
N ARG A 85 -6.36 -5.76 19.11
CA ARG A 85 -6.66 -5.08 17.85
C ARG A 85 -5.64 -5.48 16.79
N ALA A 86 -6.16 -5.69 15.57
CA ALA A 86 -5.31 -5.64 14.39
C ALA A 86 -4.75 -4.23 14.22
N LYS A 87 -3.57 -4.09 13.62
CA LYS A 87 -2.93 -2.79 13.42
C LYS A 87 -2.27 -2.66 12.06
N ILE A 88 -2.12 -1.42 11.61
CA ILE A 88 -1.18 -1.04 10.57
C ILE A 88 0.04 -0.38 11.21
N ILE A 89 1.23 -0.81 10.78
CA ILE A 89 2.49 -0.11 11.03
C ILE A 89 2.88 0.52 9.71
N SER A 90 2.96 1.85 9.69
CA SER A 90 3.33 2.63 8.51
C SER A 90 4.56 3.46 8.78
N CYS A 91 5.43 3.66 7.78
CA CYS A 91 6.61 4.52 7.94
C CYS A 91 6.66 5.62 6.88
N GLU A 92 7.20 6.76 7.31
CA GLU A 92 7.55 7.90 6.48
C GLU A 92 8.98 8.35 6.81
N PHE A 93 9.81 8.44 5.77
CA PHE A 93 11.22 8.78 5.95
C PHE A 93 11.44 10.28 6.16
N ASP A 94 10.74 11.13 5.41
CA ASP A 94 10.87 12.58 5.53
C ASP A 94 10.22 13.08 6.84
N PRO A 95 11.00 13.67 7.77
CA PRO A 95 10.48 14.10 9.07
C PRO A 95 9.44 15.23 8.97
N VAL A 96 9.47 16.04 7.90
CA VAL A 96 8.51 17.13 7.70
C VAL A 96 7.17 16.57 7.21
N VAL A 97 7.22 15.60 6.29
CA VAL A 97 6.04 14.89 5.80
C VAL A 97 5.44 14.03 6.92
N TYR A 98 6.30 13.29 7.64
CA TYR A 98 5.90 12.54 8.84
C TYR A 98 5.15 13.38 9.86
N ALA A 99 5.65 14.57 10.20
CA ALA A 99 4.97 15.44 11.17
C ALA A 99 3.56 15.84 10.73
N LYS A 100 3.35 16.06 9.42
CA LYS A 100 2.03 16.36 8.86
C LYS A 100 1.10 15.13 8.91
N ALA A 101 1.61 13.97 8.49
CA ALA A 101 0.87 12.71 8.57
C ALA A 101 0.48 12.39 10.01
N LYS A 102 1.41 12.54 10.95
CA LYS A 102 1.19 12.30 12.38
C LYS A 102 0.07 13.18 12.92
N ALA A 103 0.14 14.50 12.69
CA ALA A 103 -0.89 15.42 13.16
C ALA A 103 -2.29 15.07 12.62
N ARG A 104 -2.37 14.65 11.34
CA ARG A 104 -3.60 14.18 10.73
C ARG A 104 -4.12 12.89 11.36
N LEU A 105 -3.28 11.87 11.46
CA LEU A 105 -3.66 10.53 11.90
C LEU A 105 -3.98 10.49 13.40
N GLU A 106 -3.27 11.25 14.23
CA GLU A 106 -3.56 11.36 15.67
C GLU A 106 -4.92 12.02 15.95
N SER A 107 -5.40 12.89 15.06
CA SER A 107 -6.73 13.49 15.15
C SER A 107 -7.85 12.60 14.61
N SER A 108 -7.52 11.52 13.92
CA SER A 108 -8.47 10.59 13.34
C SER A 108 -9.07 9.66 14.41
N PRO A 109 -10.37 9.32 14.32
CA PRO A 109 -10.96 8.26 15.15
C PRO A 109 -10.32 6.89 14.90
N LEU A 110 -9.56 6.74 13.82
CA LEU A 110 -8.85 5.52 13.45
C LEU A 110 -7.46 5.40 14.07
N ALA A 111 -6.99 6.43 14.81
CA ALA A 111 -5.68 6.40 15.49
C ALA A 111 -5.40 5.12 16.29
N PRO A 112 -6.37 4.49 16.99
CA PRO A 112 -6.12 3.25 17.73
C PRO A 112 -5.67 2.04 16.90
N TRP A 113 -5.81 2.06 15.58
CA TRP A 113 -5.37 1.01 14.66
C TRP A 113 -4.06 1.33 13.95
N ILE A 114 -3.48 2.54 14.18
CA ILE A 114 -2.36 3.07 13.41
C ILE A 114 -1.14 3.23 14.31
N GLU A 115 -0.02 2.71 13.85
CA GLU A 115 1.32 2.99 14.39
C GLU A 115 2.14 3.64 13.28
N LEU A 116 2.34 4.96 13.35
CA LEU A 116 3.12 5.70 12.37
C LEU A 116 4.54 5.93 12.90
N ARG A 117 5.55 5.65 12.09
CA ARG A 117 6.96 5.75 12.43
C ARG A 117 7.71 6.68 11.49
N ASN A 118 8.65 7.49 12.04
CA ASN A 118 9.58 8.26 11.23
C ASN A 118 10.89 7.51 11.11
N GLU A 119 10.97 6.64 10.13
CA GLU A 119 12.15 5.82 9.87
C GLU A 119 12.21 5.36 8.41
N SER A 120 13.37 4.91 7.98
CA SER A 120 13.55 4.29 6.66
C SER A 120 12.89 2.90 6.66
N SER A 121 12.13 2.62 5.60
CA SER A 121 11.54 1.30 5.36
C SER A 121 12.60 0.17 5.29
N LEU A 122 13.80 0.51 4.83
CA LEU A 122 14.93 -0.44 4.76
C LEU A 122 15.57 -0.73 6.12
N GLU A 123 15.28 0.07 7.14
CA GLU A 123 15.77 -0.09 8.51
C GLU A 123 14.66 -0.52 9.48
N MET A 124 13.40 -0.32 9.10
CA MET A 124 12.25 -0.60 9.94
C MET A 124 12.21 -2.07 10.39
N HIS A 125 12.03 -2.27 11.69
CA HIS A 125 11.81 -3.59 12.28
C HIS A 125 10.36 -3.75 12.70
N VAL A 126 9.76 -4.87 12.31
CA VAL A 126 8.39 -5.22 12.63
C VAL A 126 8.37 -6.57 13.35
N GLU A 127 7.63 -6.66 14.44
CA GLU A 127 7.42 -7.92 15.15
C GLU A 127 6.15 -8.63 14.66
N GLY A 128 6.26 -9.94 14.47
CA GLY A 128 5.15 -10.79 14.03
C GLY A 128 5.11 -11.04 12.53
N ALA A 129 4.21 -11.91 12.13
CA ALA A 129 3.98 -12.24 10.73
C ALA A 129 3.09 -11.17 10.07
N ILE A 130 3.48 -10.72 8.89
CA ILE A 130 2.79 -9.71 8.10
C ILE A 130 1.73 -10.39 7.22
N ASP A 131 0.48 -10.02 7.37
CA ASP A 131 -0.62 -10.57 6.57
C ASP A 131 -0.88 -9.78 5.28
N LEU A 132 -0.61 -8.47 5.33
CA LEU A 132 -0.68 -7.58 4.18
C LEU A 132 0.49 -6.59 4.22
N PHE A 133 1.23 -6.53 3.12
CA PHE A 133 2.32 -5.57 2.92
C PHE A 133 1.97 -4.64 1.76
N PHE A 134 1.94 -3.33 2.02
CA PHE A 134 1.71 -2.30 1.00
C PHE A 134 2.96 -1.46 0.83
N SER A 135 3.63 -1.60 -0.33
CA SER A 135 4.83 -0.86 -0.70
C SER A 135 4.43 0.31 -1.60
N ASP A 136 4.54 1.52 -1.06
CA ASP A 136 4.22 2.78 -1.75
C ASP A 136 5.24 3.90 -1.47
N SER A 137 6.49 3.53 -1.23
CA SER A 137 7.65 4.40 -1.01
C SER A 137 8.29 4.84 -2.33
N ASP A 138 9.55 5.27 -2.32
CA ASP A 138 10.33 5.56 -3.51
C ASP A 138 10.41 4.35 -4.46
N LEU A 139 10.25 4.61 -5.77
CA LEU A 139 10.15 3.57 -6.79
C LEU A 139 11.38 2.65 -6.83
N ASP A 140 12.57 3.22 -6.62
CA ASP A 140 13.85 2.50 -6.79
C ASP A 140 14.19 1.55 -5.63
N ILE A 141 13.53 1.69 -4.47
CA ILE A 141 13.81 0.85 -3.29
C ILE A 141 12.78 -0.26 -3.08
N ARG A 142 11.68 -0.29 -3.83
CA ARG A 142 10.57 -1.23 -3.57
C ARG A 142 10.96 -2.70 -3.73
N GLU A 143 11.85 -3.04 -4.67
CA GLU A 143 12.38 -4.40 -4.76
C GLU A 143 13.12 -4.80 -3.47
N ALA A 144 13.95 -3.89 -2.97
CA ALA A 144 14.70 -4.12 -1.73
C ALA A 144 13.78 -4.25 -0.51
N GLU A 145 12.73 -3.40 -0.43
CA GLU A 145 11.72 -3.50 0.63
C GLU A 145 11.01 -4.84 0.62
N VAL A 146 10.48 -5.24 -0.53
CA VAL A 146 9.77 -6.53 -0.65
C VAL A 146 10.70 -7.68 -0.26
N LYS A 147 11.93 -7.73 -0.77
CA LYS A 147 12.90 -8.77 -0.44
C LYS A 147 13.25 -8.79 1.05
N ARG A 148 13.33 -7.62 1.69
CA ARG A 148 13.58 -7.48 3.12
C ARG A 148 12.44 -8.03 3.97
N PHE A 149 11.20 -7.69 3.65
CA PHE A 149 10.03 -8.11 4.43
C PHE A 149 9.55 -9.51 4.07
N LEU A 150 9.92 -10.05 2.90
CA LEU A 150 9.44 -11.34 2.41
C LEU A 150 9.56 -12.50 3.43
N PRO A 151 10.67 -12.63 4.22
CA PRO A 151 10.76 -13.67 5.24
C PRO A 151 9.76 -13.54 6.40
N GLN A 152 9.17 -12.35 6.58
CA GLN A 152 8.21 -12.06 7.65
C GLN A 152 6.76 -12.07 7.13
N ILE A 153 6.57 -12.07 5.79
CA ILE A 153 5.23 -12.13 5.21
C ILE A 153 4.68 -13.53 5.38
N ASN A 154 3.46 -13.62 5.92
CA ASN A 154 2.74 -14.88 6.04
C ASN A 154 2.71 -15.61 4.69
N PRO A 155 2.88 -16.95 4.62
CA PRO A 155 2.83 -17.69 3.36
C PRO A 155 1.56 -17.47 2.52
N HIS A 156 0.45 -17.07 3.16
CA HIS A 156 -0.80 -16.68 2.49
C HIS A 156 -1.02 -15.15 2.49
N GLY A 157 -0.02 -14.39 2.94
CA GLY A 157 -0.08 -12.92 2.98
C GLY A 157 -0.12 -12.32 1.58
N ILE A 158 -0.64 -11.11 1.50
CA ILE A 158 -0.72 -10.36 0.25
C ILE A 158 0.31 -9.23 0.26
N ILE A 159 0.96 -9.05 -0.86
CA ILE A 159 1.85 -7.92 -1.15
C ILE A 159 1.18 -7.06 -2.20
N LEU A 160 1.09 -5.76 -1.92
CA LEU A 160 0.66 -4.75 -2.87
C LEU A 160 1.82 -3.82 -3.17
N MET A 161 2.04 -3.48 -4.44
CA MET A 161 3.01 -2.47 -4.85
C MET A 161 2.31 -1.50 -5.82
N HIS A 162 2.22 -0.25 -5.42
CA HIS A 162 1.62 0.80 -6.26
C HIS A 162 2.64 1.33 -7.28
N ASP A 163 2.21 2.12 -8.26
CA ASP A 163 3.05 2.69 -9.33
C ASP A 163 3.67 1.65 -10.29
N ALA A 164 2.95 0.58 -10.59
CA ALA A 164 3.40 -0.51 -11.44
C ALA A 164 2.84 -0.47 -12.88
N SER A 165 2.53 0.72 -13.40
CA SER A 165 2.07 0.86 -14.78
C SER A 165 3.18 0.61 -15.80
N SER A 166 2.83 0.32 -17.03
CA SER A 166 3.80 0.16 -18.13
C SER A 166 4.53 1.49 -18.45
N HIS A 167 4.02 2.62 -17.97
CA HIS A 167 4.67 3.91 -18.06
C HIS A 167 5.72 4.11 -16.94
N LEU A 168 5.41 3.65 -15.73
CA LEU A 168 6.31 3.66 -14.57
C LEU A 168 6.94 2.28 -14.38
N LYS A 169 7.87 1.91 -15.25
CA LYS A 169 8.36 0.54 -15.37
C LYS A 169 9.07 -0.02 -14.15
N THR A 170 9.73 0.82 -13.33
CA THR A 170 10.61 0.41 -12.24
C THR A 170 9.96 -0.62 -11.32
N VAL A 171 8.78 -0.33 -10.79
CA VAL A 171 8.07 -1.22 -9.86
C VAL A 171 7.53 -2.46 -10.57
N ARG A 172 6.99 -2.29 -11.79
CA ARG A 172 6.50 -3.39 -12.61
C ARG A 172 7.62 -4.39 -12.92
N ASP A 173 8.76 -3.88 -13.38
CA ASP A 173 9.91 -4.72 -13.76
C ASP A 173 10.50 -5.43 -12.52
N ALA A 174 10.54 -4.76 -11.37
CA ALA A 174 10.93 -5.36 -10.10
C ALA A 174 10.01 -6.50 -9.69
N ALA A 175 8.70 -6.33 -9.79
CA ALA A 175 7.72 -7.37 -9.47
C ALA A 175 7.86 -8.59 -10.39
N LEU A 176 7.96 -8.38 -11.71
CA LEU A 176 8.13 -9.44 -12.70
C LEU A 176 9.48 -10.15 -12.54
N LYS A 177 10.54 -9.42 -12.16
CA LYS A 177 11.84 -10.02 -11.83
C LYS A 177 11.74 -10.94 -10.61
N MET A 178 11.10 -10.51 -9.53
CA MET A 178 10.89 -11.35 -8.35
C MET A 178 10.02 -12.57 -8.65
N GLU A 179 9.07 -12.45 -9.60
CA GLU A 179 8.31 -13.59 -10.09
C GLU A 179 9.19 -14.59 -10.86
N ALA A 180 10.05 -14.10 -11.76
CA ALA A 180 11.00 -14.91 -12.51
C ALA A 180 12.04 -15.59 -11.61
N GLU A 181 12.44 -14.94 -10.52
CA GLU A 181 13.29 -15.49 -9.45
C GLU A 181 12.56 -16.56 -8.61
N GLY A 182 11.25 -16.76 -8.81
CA GLY A 182 10.46 -17.74 -8.06
C GLY A 182 10.07 -17.29 -6.65
N LEU A 183 10.27 -16.03 -6.32
CA LEU A 183 9.95 -15.47 -4.99
C LEU A 183 8.45 -15.17 -4.83
N LEU A 184 7.82 -14.68 -5.88
CA LEU A 184 6.43 -14.20 -5.87
C LEU A 184 5.59 -14.85 -6.97
N SER A 185 4.28 -14.89 -6.76
CA SER A 185 3.28 -15.00 -7.82
C SER A 185 2.64 -13.63 -7.99
N VAL A 186 2.62 -13.10 -9.22
CA VAL A 186 2.30 -11.70 -9.49
C VAL A 186 1.05 -11.57 -10.36
N VAL A 187 0.19 -10.61 -10.04
CA VAL A 187 -0.91 -10.14 -10.87
C VAL A 187 -0.79 -8.62 -11.00
N LEU A 188 -0.88 -8.12 -12.23
CA LEU A 188 -0.86 -6.70 -12.53
C LEU A 188 -2.28 -6.20 -12.76
N LEU A 189 -2.74 -5.25 -11.95
CA LEU A 189 -4.02 -4.55 -12.17
C LEU A 189 -3.80 -3.30 -13.01
N PRO A 190 -4.65 -3.08 -14.04
CA PRO A 190 -4.49 -1.99 -14.99
C PRO A 190 -5.12 -0.69 -14.49
N THR A 191 -4.68 -0.19 -13.34
CA THR A 191 -5.03 1.17 -12.88
C THR A 191 -4.15 2.21 -13.58
N PRO A 192 -4.46 3.51 -13.53
CA PRO A 192 -3.65 4.54 -14.20
C PRO A 192 -2.19 4.51 -13.82
N ARG A 193 -1.89 4.34 -12.53
CA ARG A 193 -0.53 4.21 -12.02
C ARG A 193 -0.07 2.76 -11.95
N GLY A 194 -0.98 1.80 -12.03
CA GLY A 194 -0.72 0.37 -11.93
C GLY A 194 -0.60 -0.13 -10.49
N LEU A 195 -1.18 -1.29 -10.23
CA LEU A 195 -1.08 -1.96 -8.94
C LEU A 195 -0.66 -3.41 -9.13
N VAL A 196 0.39 -3.83 -8.43
CA VAL A 196 0.76 -5.24 -8.26
C VAL A 196 -0.02 -5.82 -7.11
N ILE A 197 -0.57 -7.01 -7.31
CA ILE A 197 -0.97 -7.93 -6.24
C ILE A 197 -0.04 -9.13 -6.32
N ALA A 198 0.60 -9.47 -5.21
CA ALA A 198 1.47 -10.64 -5.20
C ALA A 198 1.31 -11.47 -3.93
N GLN A 199 1.75 -12.71 -4.01
CA GLN A 199 1.88 -13.62 -2.86
C GLN A 199 3.27 -14.25 -2.85
N PRO A 200 3.83 -14.52 -1.66
CA PRO A 200 5.02 -15.35 -1.56
C PRO A 200 4.79 -16.72 -2.24
N ARG A 201 5.74 -17.16 -3.03
CA ARG A 201 5.73 -18.56 -3.49
C ARG A 201 6.25 -19.45 -2.36
N ALA A 202 5.42 -20.39 -1.92
CA ALA A 202 5.90 -21.45 -1.05
C ALA A 202 7.04 -22.20 -1.79
N ASN A 203 8.19 -22.32 -1.17
CA ASN A 203 9.22 -23.21 -1.66
C ASN A 203 8.56 -24.60 -1.80
N ARG A 204 8.40 -25.06 -3.04
CA ARG A 204 8.05 -26.45 -3.30
C ARG A 204 9.31 -27.26 -2.97
N THR A 205 9.43 -27.64 -1.69
CA THR A 205 10.36 -28.70 -1.27
C THR A 205 9.83 -30.05 -1.71
#